data_46b1ac708e200659888bb42744b3fbfb
#
_entry.id   46b1ac708e200659888bb42744b3fbfb
#
_cell.length_a   1.000
_cell.length_b   1.000
_cell.length_c   1.000
_cell.angle_alpha   90.00
_cell.angle_beta   90.00
_cell.angle_gamma   90.00
#
_symmetry.space_group_name_H-M   'P 1'
#
loop_
_entity.id
_entity.type
_entity.pdbx_description
1 polymer ?
#
loop_
_entity_poly.entity_id
_entity_poly.type
_entity_poly.pdbx_seq_one_letter_code
_entity_poly.pdbx_strand_id
1 'polypeptide(L)'
;MTKRLTHLDETGRATMVDVGDKAVTERVAVARGRVAMRPDTLALIVAGNMKKGDVLAVAQVAGIMAAKRTSELIPLCHHLLLNQIAVTCTPNAEQSCVDIEATVRVSGKTGVEMEALTAVTVAGLTIYDMAKAVDREMRLTDVRLIRKSGGRSGDWEGG
;
A
#
# COMPACT_ATOMS: atom_id res chain seq x y z
N MET A 1 20.42 24.46 8.19
CA MET A 1 19.41 24.06 9.21
C MET A 1 19.24 22.57 9.16
N THR A 2 19.75 21.84 10.15
CA THR A 2 19.54 20.40 10.28
C THR A 2 18.06 20.13 10.53
N LYS A 3 17.37 19.46 9.61
CA LYS A 3 15.98 19.00 9.83
C LYS A 3 15.99 18.04 11.01
N ARG A 4 15.48 18.48 12.15
CA ARG A 4 15.31 17.63 13.34
C ARG A 4 14.38 16.46 12.97
N LEU A 5 14.82 15.23 13.22
CA LEU A 5 14.00 14.05 13.02
C LEU A 5 12.84 14.07 14.02
N THR A 6 11.61 14.02 13.52
CA THR A 6 10.39 14.18 14.33
C THR A 6 9.99 12.92 15.11
N HIS A 7 10.63 11.78 14.85
CA HIS A 7 10.35 10.50 15.49
C HIS A 7 11.38 10.12 16.58
N LEU A 8 12.16 11.07 17.06
CA LEU A 8 13.07 10.88 18.18
C LEU A 8 12.72 11.84 19.32
N ASP A 9 12.74 11.32 20.55
CA ASP A 9 12.67 12.14 21.75
C ASP A 9 13.99 12.88 22.02
N GLU A 10 14.06 13.64 23.10
CA GLU A 10 15.26 14.40 23.49
C GLU A 10 16.45 13.49 23.83
N THR A 11 16.21 12.20 24.13
CA THR A 11 17.21 11.20 24.42
C THR A 11 17.63 10.36 23.21
N GLY A 12 17.07 10.62 22.03
CA GLY A 12 17.35 9.88 20.78
C GLY A 12 16.58 8.56 20.66
N ARG A 13 15.55 8.33 21.48
CA ARG A 13 14.70 7.14 21.40
C ARG A 13 13.56 7.36 20.42
N ALA A 14 13.15 6.28 19.74
CA ALA A 14 12.01 6.31 18.85
C ALA A 14 10.73 6.64 19.61
N THR A 15 9.97 7.62 19.09
CA THR A 15 8.68 8.03 19.64
C THR A 15 7.68 8.30 18.52
N MET A 16 6.43 7.99 18.77
CA MET A 16 5.34 8.34 17.84
C MET A 16 5.10 9.85 17.94
N VAL A 17 4.97 10.52 16.78
CA VAL A 17 4.76 11.97 16.73
C VAL A 17 3.43 12.34 17.37
N ASP A 18 3.42 13.31 18.27
CA ASP A 18 2.18 13.88 18.78
C ASP A 18 1.49 14.72 17.68
N VAL A 19 0.24 14.37 17.43
CA VAL A 19 -0.61 15.07 16.44
C VAL A 19 -1.81 15.76 17.11
N GLY A 20 -1.84 15.83 18.44
CA GLY A 20 -2.96 16.38 19.22
C GLY A 20 -3.39 17.77 18.79
N ASP A 21 -2.44 18.66 18.55
CA ASP A 21 -2.68 20.07 18.18
C ASP A 21 -2.88 20.31 16.68
N LYS A 22 -2.81 19.26 15.85
CA LYS A 22 -3.03 19.40 14.41
C LYS A 22 -4.51 19.46 14.08
N ALA A 23 -4.86 20.33 13.11
CA ALA A 23 -6.22 20.37 12.59
C ALA A 23 -6.58 19.07 11.87
N VAL A 24 -7.84 18.66 11.99
CA VAL A 24 -8.42 17.59 11.19
C VAL A 24 -8.61 18.12 9.77
N THR A 25 -8.01 17.44 8.79
CA THR A 25 -8.15 17.77 7.37
C THR A 25 -8.40 16.51 6.56
N GLU A 26 -8.99 16.66 5.38
CA GLU A 26 -9.06 15.60 4.39
C GLU A 26 -7.65 15.27 3.90
N ARG A 27 -7.33 13.96 3.83
CA ARG A 27 -6.04 13.48 3.36
C ARG A 27 -6.24 12.28 2.45
N VAL A 28 -5.50 12.28 1.37
CA VAL A 28 -5.50 11.20 0.39
C VAL A 28 -4.07 10.76 0.14
N ALA A 29 -3.85 9.47 0.01
CA ALA A 29 -2.60 8.91 -0.49
C ALA A 29 -2.88 7.87 -1.57
N VAL A 30 -2.05 7.86 -2.60
CA VAL A 30 -2.06 6.86 -3.67
C VAL A 30 -0.69 6.20 -3.73
N ALA A 31 -0.66 4.89 -3.64
CA ALA A 31 0.54 4.09 -3.82
C ALA A 31 0.37 3.13 -5.00
N ARG A 32 1.47 2.77 -5.63
CA ARG A 32 1.54 1.76 -6.68
C ARG A 32 2.63 0.74 -6.40
N GLY A 33 2.49 -0.42 -7.04
CA GLY A 33 3.48 -1.46 -7.11
C GLY A 33 3.11 -2.43 -8.20
N ARG A 34 3.92 -3.46 -8.42
CA ARG A 34 3.62 -4.51 -9.37
C ARG A 34 4.18 -5.85 -8.95
N VAL A 35 3.56 -6.90 -9.43
CA VAL A 35 4.08 -8.26 -9.34
C VAL A 35 4.48 -8.70 -10.74
N ALA A 36 5.79 -8.75 -11.00
CA ALA A 36 6.35 -9.29 -12.25
C ALA A 36 6.31 -10.81 -12.21
N MET A 37 5.96 -11.43 -13.32
CA MET A 37 5.77 -12.88 -13.44
C MET A 37 6.01 -13.35 -14.87
N ARG A 38 6.04 -14.67 -15.07
CA ARG A 38 6.08 -15.22 -16.41
C ARG A 38 4.76 -14.98 -17.15
N PRO A 39 4.79 -14.85 -18.50
CA PRO A 39 3.56 -14.65 -19.30
C PRO A 39 2.52 -15.77 -19.12
N ASP A 40 2.96 -17.02 -19.00
CA ASP A 40 2.07 -18.16 -18.77
C ASP A 40 1.39 -18.11 -17.39
N THR A 41 2.09 -17.63 -16.37
CA THR A 41 1.53 -17.39 -15.03
C THR A 41 0.44 -16.33 -15.08
N LEU A 42 0.71 -15.22 -15.74
CA LEU A 42 -0.28 -14.15 -15.91
C LEU A 42 -1.53 -14.65 -16.67
N ALA A 43 -1.33 -15.44 -17.73
CA ALA A 43 -2.43 -16.01 -18.49
C ALA A 43 -3.33 -16.92 -17.62
N LEU A 44 -2.73 -17.74 -16.73
CA LEU A 44 -3.49 -18.57 -15.78
C LEU A 44 -4.30 -17.74 -14.78
N ILE A 45 -3.74 -16.64 -14.29
CA ILE A 45 -4.42 -15.72 -13.37
C ILE A 45 -5.62 -15.07 -14.07
N VAL A 46 -5.41 -14.54 -15.28
CA VAL A 46 -6.47 -13.87 -16.07
C VAL A 46 -7.58 -14.85 -16.46
N ALA A 47 -7.25 -16.09 -16.78
CA ALA A 47 -8.22 -17.13 -17.12
C ALA A 47 -8.99 -17.67 -15.89
N GLY A 48 -8.62 -17.29 -14.67
CA GLY A 48 -9.25 -17.79 -13.44
C GLY A 48 -8.93 -19.27 -13.14
N ASN A 49 -7.86 -19.81 -13.72
CA ASN A 49 -7.50 -21.24 -13.64
C ASN A 49 -6.52 -21.56 -12.50
N MET A 50 -6.43 -20.68 -11.49
CA MET A 50 -5.58 -20.92 -10.33
C MET A 50 -6.28 -21.82 -9.30
N LYS A 51 -5.54 -22.78 -8.75
CA LYS A 51 -6.08 -23.73 -7.75
C LYS A 51 -6.68 -23.08 -6.51
N LYS A 52 -6.16 -21.90 -6.11
CA LYS A 52 -6.62 -21.15 -4.95
C LYS A 52 -7.78 -20.18 -5.25
N GLY A 53 -8.31 -20.16 -6.48
CA GLY A 53 -9.43 -19.33 -6.87
C GLY A 53 -9.03 -18.01 -7.52
N ASP A 54 -9.89 -16.98 -7.39
CA ASP A 54 -9.69 -15.66 -8.00
C ASP A 54 -8.59 -14.87 -7.29
N VAL A 55 -7.41 -14.90 -7.88
CA VAL A 55 -6.20 -14.26 -7.33
C VAL A 55 -6.37 -12.76 -7.17
N LEU A 56 -6.96 -12.10 -8.18
CA LEU A 56 -7.05 -10.65 -8.20
C LEU A 56 -8.08 -10.14 -7.18
N ALA A 57 -9.24 -10.79 -7.08
CA ALA A 57 -10.26 -10.44 -6.10
C ALA A 57 -9.76 -10.66 -4.66
N VAL A 58 -9.08 -11.77 -4.39
CA VAL A 58 -8.53 -12.06 -3.06
C VAL A 58 -7.42 -11.07 -2.71
N ALA A 59 -6.55 -10.71 -3.66
CA ALA A 59 -5.51 -9.70 -3.45
C ALA A 59 -6.08 -8.32 -3.13
N GLN A 60 -7.13 -7.89 -3.82
CA GLN A 60 -7.83 -6.64 -3.53
C GLN A 60 -8.36 -6.60 -2.09
N VAL A 61 -9.06 -7.66 -1.66
CA VAL A 61 -9.59 -7.76 -0.30
C VAL A 61 -8.46 -7.77 0.73
N ALA A 62 -7.38 -8.50 0.48
CA ALA A 62 -6.22 -8.56 1.36
C ALA A 62 -5.56 -7.18 1.52
N GLY A 63 -5.43 -6.42 0.43
CA GLY A 63 -4.91 -5.04 0.47
C GLY A 63 -5.79 -4.11 1.30
N ILE A 64 -7.10 -4.18 1.14
CA ILE A 64 -8.06 -3.40 1.96
C ILE A 64 -7.93 -3.76 3.44
N MET A 65 -7.86 -5.03 3.77
CA MET A 65 -7.69 -5.50 5.15
C MET A 65 -6.36 -5.03 5.74
N ALA A 66 -5.29 -5.07 4.97
CA ALA A 66 -3.97 -4.62 5.39
C ALA A 66 -3.91 -3.13 5.69
N ALA A 67 -4.52 -2.29 4.86
CA ALA A 67 -4.63 -0.86 5.13
C ALA A 67 -5.26 -0.57 6.51
N LYS A 68 -6.30 -1.32 6.88
CA LYS A 68 -6.98 -1.19 8.18
C LYS A 68 -6.11 -1.62 9.38
N ARG A 69 -5.06 -2.40 9.14
CA ARG A 69 -4.15 -2.94 10.16
C ARG A 69 -2.75 -2.35 10.13
N THR A 70 -2.54 -1.27 9.39
CA THR A 70 -1.22 -0.67 9.22
C THR A 70 -0.55 -0.34 10.55
N SER A 71 -1.29 0.23 11.51
CA SER A 71 -0.74 0.56 12.83
C SER A 71 -0.35 -0.66 13.68
N GLU A 72 -0.87 -1.84 13.37
CA GLU A 72 -0.45 -3.10 14.00
C GLU A 72 0.86 -3.64 13.41
N LEU A 73 1.22 -3.23 12.20
CA LEU A 73 2.38 -3.70 11.44
C LEU A 73 3.55 -2.72 11.51
N ILE A 74 3.27 -1.42 11.49
CA ILE A 74 4.26 -0.35 11.44
C ILE A 74 4.29 0.37 12.79
N PRO A 75 5.36 0.21 13.58
CA PRO A 75 5.37 0.54 15.01
C PRO A 75 5.00 1.98 15.35
N LEU A 76 5.42 2.96 14.55
CA LEU A 76 5.21 4.38 14.83
C LEU A 76 4.04 5.00 14.07
N CYS A 77 3.19 4.18 13.43
CA CYS A 77 1.97 4.66 12.79
C CYS A 77 0.84 4.86 13.80
N HIS A 78 0.07 5.91 13.57
CA HIS A 78 -1.14 6.19 14.36
C HIS A 78 -2.27 5.24 13.97
N HIS A 79 -3.15 4.93 14.91
CA HIS A 79 -4.44 4.32 14.63
C HIS A 79 -5.35 5.33 13.93
N LEU A 80 -5.85 4.98 12.75
CA LEU A 80 -6.70 5.87 11.95
C LEU A 80 -8.02 5.19 11.59
N LEU A 81 -9.11 5.96 11.71
CA LEU A 81 -10.43 5.57 11.20
C LEU A 81 -10.51 5.99 9.74
N LEU A 82 -10.20 5.05 8.84
CA LEU A 82 -10.14 5.31 7.40
C LEU A 82 -11.54 5.49 6.81
N ASN A 83 -11.71 6.53 5.98
CA ASN A 83 -12.98 6.82 5.32
C ASN A 83 -13.18 5.97 4.06
N GLN A 84 -12.10 5.74 3.29
CA GLN A 84 -12.15 4.97 2.06
C GLN A 84 -10.83 4.27 1.80
N ILE A 85 -10.92 3.03 1.30
CA ILE A 85 -9.80 2.26 0.79
C ILE A 85 -10.23 1.66 -0.53
N ALA A 86 -9.53 1.97 -1.60
CA ALA A 86 -9.70 1.34 -2.91
C ALA A 86 -8.41 0.68 -3.33
N VAL A 87 -8.47 -0.60 -3.72
CA VAL A 87 -7.33 -1.36 -4.23
C VAL A 87 -7.73 -1.93 -5.58
N THR A 88 -6.89 -1.74 -6.58
CA THR A 88 -7.06 -2.33 -7.91
C THR A 88 -5.85 -3.20 -8.24
N CYS A 89 -6.11 -4.34 -8.88
CA CYS A 89 -5.09 -5.24 -9.40
C CYS A 89 -5.37 -5.46 -10.90
N THR A 90 -4.56 -4.86 -11.75
CA THR A 90 -4.79 -4.84 -13.20
C THR A 90 -3.72 -5.66 -13.92
N PRO A 91 -4.10 -6.74 -14.64
CA PRO A 91 -3.17 -7.48 -15.46
C PRO A 91 -2.58 -6.61 -16.58
N ASN A 92 -1.27 -6.70 -16.78
CA ASN A 92 -0.54 -6.01 -17.83
C ASN A 92 0.24 -7.04 -18.67
N ALA A 93 -0.34 -7.41 -19.80
CA ALA A 93 0.23 -8.46 -20.67
C ALA A 93 1.53 -8.04 -21.34
N GLU A 94 1.67 -6.75 -21.67
CA GLU A 94 2.87 -6.23 -22.34
C GLU A 94 4.12 -6.34 -21.44
N GLN A 95 3.95 -6.13 -20.14
CA GLN A 95 5.03 -6.17 -19.16
C GLN A 95 5.05 -7.44 -18.33
N SER A 96 4.16 -8.40 -18.60
CA SER A 96 4.02 -9.65 -17.86
C SER A 96 3.98 -9.42 -16.35
N CYS A 97 3.05 -8.60 -15.92
CA CYS A 97 2.88 -8.28 -14.50
C CYS A 97 1.41 -8.01 -14.15
N VAL A 98 1.13 -7.96 -12.85
CA VAL A 98 -0.08 -7.33 -12.32
C VAL A 98 0.32 -6.00 -11.71
N ASP A 99 -0.23 -4.91 -12.25
CA ASP A 99 -0.09 -3.57 -11.67
C ASP A 99 -1.10 -3.42 -10.52
N ILE A 100 -0.63 -2.89 -9.40
CA ILE A 100 -1.42 -2.69 -8.18
C ILE A 100 -1.45 -1.21 -7.86
N GLU A 101 -2.63 -0.68 -7.58
CA GLU A 101 -2.79 0.68 -7.09
C GLU A 101 -3.69 0.68 -5.85
N ALA A 102 -3.32 1.43 -4.84
CA ALA A 102 -4.14 1.65 -3.66
C ALA A 102 -4.36 3.14 -3.42
N THR A 103 -5.61 3.55 -3.24
CA THR A 103 -6.00 4.89 -2.80
C THR A 103 -6.63 4.79 -1.44
N VAL A 104 -6.13 5.56 -0.48
CA VAL A 104 -6.66 5.63 0.88
C VAL A 104 -7.03 7.07 1.22
N ARG A 105 -8.17 7.26 1.88
CA ARG A 105 -8.68 8.55 2.34
C ARG A 105 -8.98 8.53 3.83
N VAL A 106 -8.68 9.63 4.50
CA VAL A 106 -9.03 9.86 5.89
C VAL A 106 -9.34 11.34 6.13
N SER A 107 -10.29 11.60 7.01
CA SER A 107 -10.43 12.88 7.68
C SER A 107 -9.70 12.79 9.02
N GLY A 108 -8.51 13.38 9.11
CA GLY A 108 -7.63 13.11 10.25
C GLY A 108 -6.48 14.10 10.42
N LYS A 109 -5.70 13.88 11.45
CA LYS A 109 -4.57 14.73 11.87
C LYS A 109 -3.22 14.31 11.29
N THR A 110 -3.15 13.13 10.66
CA THR A 110 -1.95 12.59 10.00
C THR A 110 -2.29 12.00 8.64
N GLY A 111 -1.28 11.81 7.80
CA GLY A 111 -1.43 11.24 6.46
C GLY A 111 -1.69 9.74 6.47
N VAL A 112 -2.04 9.20 5.31
CA VAL A 112 -2.38 7.78 5.07
C VAL A 112 -1.44 7.12 4.06
N GLU A 113 -0.23 7.64 3.95
CA GLU A 113 0.78 7.13 3.03
C GLU A 113 1.14 5.67 3.35
N MET A 114 1.31 5.35 4.64
CA MET A 114 1.68 4.00 5.07
C MET A 114 0.53 3.01 4.85
N GLU A 115 -0.70 3.43 5.02
CA GLU A 115 -1.89 2.62 4.74
C GLU A 115 -1.97 2.26 3.25
N ALA A 116 -1.70 3.20 2.36
CA ALA A 116 -1.67 2.95 0.92
C ALA A 116 -0.52 2.02 0.52
N LEU A 117 0.69 2.24 1.04
CA LEU A 117 1.86 1.38 0.79
C LEU A 117 1.67 -0.03 1.34
N THR A 118 1.11 -0.18 2.53
CA THR A 118 0.80 -1.48 3.14
C THR A 118 -0.23 -2.24 2.31
N ALA A 119 -1.28 -1.56 1.83
CA ALA A 119 -2.28 -2.16 0.96
C ALA A 119 -1.67 -2.76 -0.31
N VAL A 120 -0.84 -2.00 -1.02
CA VAL A 120 -0.14 -2.45 -2.24
C VAL A 120 0.77 -3.64 -1.94
N THR A 121 1.54 -3.56 -0.86
CA THR A 121 2.51 -4.60 -0.50
C THR A 121 1.81 -5.92 -0.17
N VAL A 122 0.75 -5.90 0.63
CA VAL A 122 0.03 -7.11 1.02
C VAL A 122 -0.80 -7.68 -0.12
N ALA A 123 -1.38 -6.84 -0.99
CA ALA A 123 -1.99 -7.31 -2.24
C ALA A 123 -0.97 -8.07 -3.10
N GLY A 124 0.23 -7.53 -3.26
CA GLY A 124 1.31 -8.18 -4.01
C GLY A 124 1.77 -9.50 -3.37
N LEU A 125 1.93 -9.55 -2.06
CA LEU A 125 2.25 -10.78 -1.32
C LEU A 125 1.14 -11.84 -1.48
N THR A 126 -0.11 -11.42 -1.54
CA THR A 126 -1.25 -12.32 -1.74
C THR A 126 -1.24 -12.93 -3.15
N ILE A 127 -0.96 -12.13 -4.19
CA ILE A 127 -0.75 -12.64 -5.55
C ILE A 127 0.38 -13.68 -5.55
N TYR A 128 1.51 -13.36 -4.92
CA TYR A 128 2.65 -14.29 -4.82
C TYR A 128 2.24 -15.60 -4.13
N ASP A 129 1.61 -15.54 -2.97
CA ASP A 129 1.20 -16.76 -2.25
C ASP A 129 0.24 -17.62 -3.07
N MET A 130 -0.70 -17.00 -3.78
CA MET A 130 -1.70 -17.73 -4.55
C MET A 130 -1.15 -18.36 -5.82
N ALA A 131 -0.09 -17.79 -6.41
CA ALA A 131 0.49 -18.23 -7.67
C ALA A 131 1.86 -18.94 -7.56
N LYS A 132 2.51 -18.93 -6.39
CA LYS A 132 3.86 -19.51 -6.19
C LYS A 132 4.00 -20.98 -6.51
N ALA A 133 2.89 -21.74 -6.57
CA ALA A 133 2.92 -23.15 -6.98
C ALA A 133 3.31 -23.33 -8.45
N VAL A 134 3.04 -22.33 -9.29
CA VAL A 134 3.36 -22.34 -10.72
C VAL A 134 4.54 -21.43 -11.07
N ASP A 135 4.80 -20.37 -10.28
CA ASP A 135 5.87 -19.42 -10.54
C ASP A 135 6.47 -18.90 -9.22
N ARG A 136 7.65 -19.40 -8.85
CA ARG A 136 8.34 -18.95 -7.63
C ARG A 136 9.26 -17.74 -7.87
N GLU A 137 9.51 -17.38 -9.13
CA GLU A 137 10.39 -16.29 -9.51
C GLU A 137 9.67 -14.93 -9.59
N MET A 138 8.39 -14.91 -9.29
CA MET A 138 7.63 -13.65 -9.22
C MET A 138 8.30 -12.66 -8.26
N ARG A 139 8.26 -11.39 -8.63
CA ARG A 139 8.87 -10.30 -7.87
C ARG A 139 7.87 -9.20 -7.62
N LEU A 140 7.72 -8.82 -6.35
CA LEU A 140 7.05 -7.59 -5.96
C LEU A 140 8.04 -6.43 -6.13
N THR A 141 7.75 -5.51 -7.04
CA THR A 141 8.63 -4.40 -7.41
C THR A 141 7.89 -3.07 -7.46
N ASP A 142 8.65 -1.98 -7.57
CA ASP A 142 8.13 -0.63 -7.80
C ASP A 142 7.10 -0.15 -6.77
N VAL A 143 7.16 -0.67 -5.54
CA VAL A 143 6.28 -0.22 -4.45
C VAL A 143 6.71 1.18 -4.04
N ARG A 144 5.82 2.15 -4.31
CA ARG A 144 6.10 3.55 -4.04
C ARG A 144 4.84 4.39 -3.85
N LEU A 145 5.00 5.50 -3.15
CA LEU A 145 3.99 6.53 -3.10
C LEU A 145 3.97 7.28 -4.44
N ILE A 146 2.78 7.50 -4.99
CA ILE A 146 2.58 8.25 -6.24
C ILE A 146 2.10 9.66 -5.96
N ARG A 147 1.18 9.81 -5.03
CA ARG A 147 0.58 11.09 -4.69
C ARG A 147 0.11 11.09 -3.25
N LYS A 148 0.18 12.26 -2.65
CA LYS A 148 -0.55 12.55 -1.42
C LYS A 148 -1.11 13.96 -1.47
N SER A 149 -2.21 14.20 -0.78
CA SER A 149 -2.80 15.52 -0.63
C SER A 149 -3.28 15.77 0.79
N GLY A 150 -3.36 17.04 1.14
CA GLY A 150 -3.85 17.53 2.41
C GLY A 150 -2.80 17.63 3.51
N GLY A 151 -3.19 18.28 4.59
CA GLY A 151 -2.35 18.53 5.75
C GLY A 151 -1.32 19.66 5.54
N ARG A 152 -0.45 19.82 6.53
CA ARG A 152 0.53 20.93 6.60
C ARG A 152 1.60 20.86 5.50
N SER A 153 1.95 19.66 5.03
CA SER A 153 2.95 19.46 3.98
C SER A 153 2.38 19.65 2.56
N GLY A 154 1.07 19.92 2.44
CA GLY A 154 0.43 20.13 1.16
C GLY A 154 0.42 18.92 0.24
N ASP A 155 0.22 19.19 -1.04
CA ASP A 155 0.16 18.16 -2.07
C ASP A 155 1.58 17.79 -2.54
N TRP A 156 1.77 16.51 -2.81
CA TRP A 156 3.01 15.98 -3.37
C TRP A 156 2.66 14.93 -4.42
N GLU A 157 3.37 14.96 -5.51
CA GLU A 157 3.27 14.00 -6.59
C GLU A 157 4.68 13.49 -6.95
N GLY A 158 4.83 12.17 -7.01
CA GLY A 158 6.06 11.47 -7.37
C GLY A 158 5.93 10.79 -8.71
N GLY A 159 7.05 10.67 -9.44
CA GLY A 159 7.14 9.97 -10.72
C GLY A 159 7.48 8.49 -10.56
#